data_f0c585ea3692e896970c5c103cc87321
#
_entry.id   f0c585ea3692e896970c5c103cc87321
#
_cell.length_a   1.000
_cell.length_b   1.000
_cell.length_c   1.000
_cell.angle_alpha   90.00
_cell.angle_beta   90.00
_cell.angle_gamma   90.00
#
_symmetry.space_group_name_H-M   'P 1'
#
loop_
_entity.id
_entity.type
_entity.pdbx_description
1 polymer ?
#
loop_
_entity_poly.entity_id
_entity_poly.type
_entity_poly.pdbx_seq_one_letter_code
_entity_poly.pdbx_strand_id
1 'polypeptide(L)'
;SAILIPDPQKRKIYNDTLERFHLQMGNLLGNIAFEAAYNQGEDWLEELLDYLHQSVRIATHYFEEHLSPIHLVQPEATYLLWLDFRGLHIPDDELHAHLIHKAHLGLNRGEEFGI
;
A
#
# COMPACT_ATOMS: atom_id res chain seq x y z
N SER A 1 1.17 -15.05 -0.21
CA SER A 1 1.92 -14.62 0.99
C SER A 1 2.59 -15.81 1.68
N ALA A 2 3.74 -15.60 2.32
CA ALA A 2 4.44 -16.58 3.11
C ALA A 2 4.27 -16.30 4.61
N ILE A 3 4.24 -17.37 5.41
CA ILE A 3 4.20 -17.29 6.89
C ILE A 3 5.42 -18.02 7.43
N LEU A 4 6.28 -17.30 8.14
CA LEU A 4 7.48 -17.84 8.75
C LEU A 4 7.26 -18.02 10.26
N ILE A 5 7.27 -19.27 10.72
CA ILE A 5 7.10 -19.60 12.14
C ILE A 5 8.35 -20.36 12.60
N PRO A 6 9.34 -19.70 13.20
CA PRO A 6 10.59 -20.34 13.67
C PRO A 6 10.34 -21.37 14.76
N ASP A 7 9.42 -21.09 15.69
CA ASP A 7 9.08 -21.98 16.82
C ASP A 7 8.38 -23.25 16.32
N PRO A 8 8.94 -24.47 16.55
CA PRO A 8 8.35 -25.71 16.08
C PRO A 8 7.00 -26.04 16.68
N GLN A 9 6.75 -25.66 17.95
CA GLN A 9 5.48 -25.94 18.62
C GLN A 9 4.37 -25.06 18.05
N LYS A 10 4.63 -23.77 17.86
CA LYS A 10 3.66 -22.84 17.22
C LYS A 10 3.41 -23.22 15.78
N ARG A 11 4.44 -23.62 15.03
CA ARG A 11 4.29 -24.11 13.65
C ARG A 11 3.41 -25.36 13.57
N LYS A 12 3.59 -26.29 14.55
CA LYS A 12 2.71 -27.48 14.64
C LYS A 12 1.27 -27.07 14.89
N ILE A 13 1.00 -26.21 15.86
CA ILE A 13 -0.37 -25.73 16.17
C ILE A 13 -1.01 -25.07 14.95
N TYR A 14 -0.23 -24.24 14.23
CA TYR A 14 -0.70 -23.60 13.00
C TYR A 14 -1.08 -24.63 11.93
N ASN A 15 -0.20 -25.61 11.67
CA ASN A 15 -0.46 -26.65 10.68
C ASN A 15 -1.65 -27.53 11.06
N ASP A 16 -1.74 -27.97 12.32
CA ASP A 16 -2.87 -28.77 12.83
C ASP A 16 -4.19 -27.99 12.68
N THR A 17 -4.16 -26.67 12.86
CA THR A 17 -5.33 -25.81 12.68
C THR A 17 -5.75 -25.73 11.22
N LEU A 18 -4.81 -25.53 10.30
CA LEU A 18 -5.10 -25.53 8.85
C LEU A 18 -5.68 -26.88 8.39
N GLU A 19 -5.12 -27.99 8.89
CA GLU A 19 -5.59 -29.34 8.59
C GLU A 19 -7.03 -29.54 9.06
N ARG A 20 -7.32 -29.15 10.30
CA ARG A 20 -8.66 -29.25 10.89
C ARG A 20 -9.73 -28.51 10.09
N PHE A 21 -9.38 -27.39 9.47
CA PHE A 21 -10.29 -26.58 8.64
C PHE A 21 -10.17 -26.86 7.13
N HIS A 22 -9.39 -27.87 6.74
CA HIS A 22 -9.13 -28.22 5.33
C HIS A 22 -8.59 -27.04 4.48
N LEU A 23 -7.79 -26.16 5.10
CA LEU A 23 -7.21 -24.97 4.45
C LEU A 23 -5.79 -25.20 3.89
N GLN A 24 -5.30 -26.45 3.90
CA GLN A 24 -3.93 -26.79 3.50
C GLN A 24 -3.69 -26.70 1.98
N MET A 25 -4.75 -26.86 1.17
CA MET A 25 -4.59 -27.05 -0.27
C MET A 25 -4.15 -25.78 -1.00
N GLY A 26 -4.33 -24.59 -0.42
CA GLY A 26 -3.90 -23.35 -1.02
C GLY A 26 -4.36 -23.14 -2.48
N ASN A 27 -3.85 -22.10 -3.11
CA ASN A 27 -4.04 -21.88 -4.54
C ASN A 27 -2.77 -22.30 -5.29
N LEU A 28 -2.83 -23.42 -6.05
CA LEU A 28 -1.70 -23.96 -6.79
C LEU A 28 -1.07 -22.91 -7.72
N LEU A 29 -1.88 -22.20 -8.50
CA LEU A 29 -1.38 -21.16 -9.42
C LEU A 29 -0.78 -20.00 -8.65
N GLY A 30 -1.37 -19.63 -7.50
CA GLY A 30 -0.82 -18.60 -6.63
C GLY A 30 0.54 -18.99 -6.03
N ASN A 31 0.75 -20.26 -5.69
CA ASN A 31 2.02 -20.75 -5.19
C ASN A 31 3.10 -20.71 -6.28
N ILE A 32 2.78 -21.16 -7.51
CA ILE A 32 3.69 -21.11 -8.66
C ILE A 32 4.04 -19.65 -9.01
N ALA A 33 3.05 -18.76 -9.04
CA ALA A 33 3.28 -17.35 -9.32
C ALA A 33 4.15 -16.69 -8.24
N PHE A 34 3.93 -17.04 -6.97
CA PHE A 34 4.74 -16.56 -5.86
C PHE A 34 6.21 -16.99 -6.00
N GLU A 35 6.45 -18.28 -6.28
CA GLU A 35 7.78 -18.82 -6.49
C GLU A 35 8.48 -18.17 -7.69
N ALA A 36 7.77 -18.02 -8.80
CA ALA A 36 8.30 -17.36 -10.00
C ALA A 36 8.66 -15.90 -9.75
N ALA A 37 7.81 -15.14 -9.03
CA ALA A 37 8.07 -13.74 -8.69
C ALA A 37 9.35 -13.59 -7.86
N TYR A 38 9.55 -14.44 -6.85
CA TYR A 38 10.74 -14.37 -6.00
C TYR A 38 12.03 -14.88 -6.68
N ASN A 39 11.93 -15.81 -7.61
CA ASN A 39 13.10 -16.36 -8.28
C ASN A 39 13.52 -15.61 -9.55
N GLN A 40 12.59 -14.86 -10.19
CA GLN A 40 12.80 -14.29 -11.51
C GLN A 40 12.31 -12.83 -11.64
N GLY A 41 11.75 -12.25 -10.58
CA GLY A 41 11.12 -10.93 -10.64
C GLY A 41 12.01 -9.76 -10.19
N GLU A 42 13.30 -9.98 -9.94
CA GLU A 42 14.20 -8.95 -9.38
C GLU A 42 14.35 -7.76 -10.32
N ASP A 43 14.72 -8.00 -11.58
CA ASP A 43 14.92 -6.94 -12.57
C ASP A 43 13.64 -6.10 -12.77
N TRP A 44 12.49 -6.77 -12.85
CA TRP A 44 11.19 -6.10 -12.96
C TRP A 44 10.87 -5.25 -11.73
N LEU A 45 11.21 -5.74 -10.54
CA LEU A 45 11.00 -5.01 -9.29
C LEU A 45 11.88 -3.76 -9.22
N GLU A 46 13.15 -3.85 -9.63
CA GLU A 46 14.07 -2.72 -9.67
C GLU A 46 13.57 -1.63 -10.63
N GLU A 47 13.16 -2.00 -11.84
CA GLU A 47 12.56 -1.07 -12.81
C GLU A 47 11.29 -0.39 -12.26
N LEU A 48 10.42 -1.17 -11.57
CA LEU A 48 9.22 -0.63 -10.94
C LEU A 48 9.58 0.35 -9.82
N LEU A 49 10.55 0.04 -8.98
CA LEU A 49 10.99 0.92 -7.88
C LEU A 49 11.55 2.23 -8.43
N ASP A 50 12.35 2.18 -9.48
CA ASP A 50 12.87 3.38 -10.13
C ASP A 50 11.73 4.25 -10.70
N TYR A 51 10.76 3.64 -11.35
CA TYR A 51 9.57 4.36 -11.83
C TYR A 51 8.77 5.00 -10.70
N LEU A 52 8.55 4.28 -9.61
CA LEU A 52 7.83 4.80 -8.44
C LEU A 52 8.61 5.96 -7.77
N HIS A 53 9.92 5.85 -7.62
CA HIS A 53 10.76 6.92 -7.10
C HIS A 53 10.70 8.18 -7.96
N GLN A 54 10.65 8.03 -9.29
CA GLN A 54 10.49 9.19 -10.19
C GLN A 54 9.11 9.82 -10.01
N SER A 55 8.05 9.00 -9.91
CA SER A 55 6.68 9.46 -9.70
C SER A 55 6.52 10.22 -8.38
N VAL A 56 7.13 9.71 -7.30
CA VAL A 56 7.15 10.39 -5.99
C VAL A 56 7.86 11.74 -6.09
N ARG A 57 9.03 11.83 -6.75
CA ARG A 57 9.75 13.08 -6.92
C ARG A 57 8.94 14.13 -7.71
N ILE A 58 8.27 13.71 -8.78
CA ILE A 58 7.41 14.60 -9.58
C ILE A 58 6.25 15.11 -8.71
N ALA A 59 5.58 14.23 -7.98
CA ALA A 59 4.48 14.61 -7.11
C ALA A 59 4.96 15.58 -6.01
N THR A 60 6.04 15.24 -5.29
CA THR A 60 6.60 16.08 -4.23
C THR A 60 6.90 17.49 -4.75
N HIS A 61 7.62 17.60 -5.85
CA HIS A 61 7.97 18.89 -6.44
C HIS A 61 6.72 19.70 -6.84
N TYR A 62 5.74 19.04 -7.46
CA TYR A 62 4.49 19.70 -7.83
C TYR A 62 3.72 20.24 -6.61
N PHE A 63 3.61 19.45 -5.54
CA PHE A 63 2.95 19.90 -4.31
C PHE A 63 3.68 21.06 -3.65
N GLU A 64 5.01 21.01 -3.58
CA GLU A 64 5.83 22.08 -3.00
C GLU A 64 5.69 23.40 -3.78
N GLU A 65 5.67 23.35 -5.11
CA GLU A 65 5.60 24.54 -5.94
C GLU A 65 4.19 25.12 -6.07
N HIS A 66 3.16 24.27 -6.14
CA HIS A 66 1.83 24.72 -6.54
C HIS A 66 0.76 24.54 -5.47
N LEU A 67 0.98 23.68 -4.49
CA LEU A 67 -0.03 23.28 -3.50
C LEU A 67 0.52 23.36 -2.07
N SER A 68 1.28 24.40 -1.76
CA SER A 68 2.00 24.58 -0.48
C SER A 68 1.17 24.34 0.81
N PRO A 69 -0.17 24.55 0.85
CA PRO A 69 -0.96 24.20 2.03
C PRO A 69 -1.19 22.68 2.22
N ILE A 70 -0.89 21.87 1.20
CA ILE A 70 -1.06 20.41 1.25
C ILE A 70 0.32 19.78 1.40
N HIS A 71 0.51 19.00 2.47
CA HIS A 71 1.78 18.35 2.71
C HIS A 71 1.77 16.89 2.25
N LEU A 72 2.68 16.52 1.34
CA LEU A 72 2.89 15.14 0.94
C LEU A 72 3.86 14.48 1.92
N VAL A 73 3.38 13.49 2.67
CA VAL A 73 4.24 12.68 3.54
C VAL A 73 5.10 11.76 2.67
N GLN A 74 6.41 11.83 2.84
CA GLN A 74 7.34 11.03 2.05
C GLN A 74 7.12 9.53 2.31
N PRO A 75 6.81 8.74 1.29
CA PRO A 75 6.58 7.30 1.46
C PRO A 75 7.91 6.57 1.68
N GLU A 76 7.95 5.69 2.67
CA GLU A 76 9.09 4.80 2.92
C GLU A 76 8.94 3.47 2.19
N ALA A 77 7.74 3.12 1.76
CA ALA A 77 7.43 1.87 1.06
C ALA A 77 6.12 1.98 0.26
N THR A 78 5.89 1.02 -0.60
CA THR A 78 4.69 0.88 -1.44
C THR A 78 4.54 1.97 -2.51
N TYR A 79 3.35 2.11 -3.07
CA TYR A 79 3.03 3.04 -4.15
C TYR A 79 1.95 4.05 -3.76
N LEU A 80 1.54 4.07 -2.48
CA LEU A 80 0.52 4.99 -1.99
C LEU A 80 1.16 6.26 -1.44
N LEU A 81 0.56 7.39 -1.74
CA LEU A 81 0.94 8.69 -1.19
C LEU A 81 -0.05 9.11 -0.12
N TRP A 82 0.46 9.60 1.00
CA TRP A 82 -0.35 10.19 2.06
C TRP A 82 -0.29 11.70 1.97
N LEU A 83 -1.47 12.33 1.79
CA LEU A 83 -1.60 13.78 1.66
C LEU A 83 -2.24 14.36 2.91
N ASP A 84 -1.55 15.30 3.54
CA ASP A 84 -2.04 16.04 4.69
C ASP A 84 -2.68 17.36 4.24
N PHE A 85 -4.00 17.43 4.33
CA PHE A 85 -4.80 18.59 3.93
C PHE A 85 -5.09 19.57 5.08
N ARG A 86 -4.58 19.31 6.29
CA ARG A 86 -4.88 20.15 7.47
C ARG A 86 -4.50 21.62 7.27
N GLY A 87 -3.51 21.91 6.44
CA GLY A 87 -3.12 23.27 6.07
C GLY A 87 -4.20 24.09 5.34
N LEU A 88 -5.23 23.45 4.80
CA LEU A 88 -6.37 24.12 4.16
C LEU A 88 -7.42 24.61 5.17
N HIS A 89 -7.40 24.12 6.40
CA HIS A 89 -8.39 24.45 7.45
C HIS A 89 -9.86 24.22 7.04
N ILE A 90 -10.09 23.19 6.21
CA ILE A 90 -11.42 22.78 5.74
C ILE A 90 -11.85 21.55 6.55
N PRO A 91 -13.12 21.49 7.06
CA PRO A 91 -13.65 20.28 7.69
C PRO A 91 -13.59 19.05 6.76
N ASP A 92 -13.36 17.86 7.31
CA ASP A 92 -13.13 16.65 6.52
C ASP A 92 -14.28 16.28 5.57
N ASP A 93 -15.54 16.48 6.01
CA ASP A 93 -16.71 16.22 5.17
C ASP A 93 -16.79 17.19 3.98
N GLU A 94 -16.48 18.47 4.21
CA GLU A 94 -16.42 19.46 3.14
C GLU A 94 -15.24 19.23 2.21
N LEU A 95 -14.08 18.85 2.74
CA LEU A 95 -12.90 18.50 1.97
C LEU A 95 -13.19 17.35 1.01
N HIS A 96 -13.79 16.26 1.51
CA HIS A 96 -14.13 15.10 0.71
C HIS A 96 -15.11 15.45 -0.43
N ALA A 97 -16.15 16.21 -0.12
CA ALA A 97 -17.11 16.69 -1.12
C ALA A 97 -16.42 17.59 -2.17
N HIS A 98 -15.50 18.45 -1.75
CA HIS A 98 -14.74 19.31 -2.65
C HIS A 98 -13.82 18.51 -3.58
N LEU A 99 -13.11 17.53 -3.05
CA LEU A 99 -12.23 16.64 -3.84
C LEU A 99 -13.03 15.90 -4.92
N ILE A 100 -14.19 15.35 -4.59
CA ILE A 100 -15.03 14.62 -5.54
C ILE A 100 -15.67 15.56 -6.57
N HIS A 101 -16.37 16.62 -6.11
CA HIS A 101 -17.25 17.41 -6.98
C HIS A 101 -16.55 18.57 -7.68
N LYS A 102 -15.43 19.07 -7.14
CA LYS A 102 -14.69 20.20 -7.71
C LYS A 102 -13.36 19.78 -8.33
N ALA A 103 -12.58 18.99 -7.63
CA ALA A 103 -11.29 18.51 -8.14
C ALA A 103 -11.43 17.22 -9.00
N HIS A 104 -12.58 16.55 -8.97
CA HIS A 104 -12.82 15.27 -9.66
C HIS A 104 -11.85 14.17 -9.25
N LEU A 105 -11.42 14.18 -7.98
CA LEU A 105 -10.49 13.23 -7.39
C LEU A 105 -11.22 12.33 -6.38
N GLY A 106 -11.20 11.02 -6.62
CA GLY A 106 -11.70 10.00 -5.69
C GLY A 106 -10.56 9.44 -4.85
N LEU A 107 -10.26 10.10 -3.73
CA LEU A 107 -9.24 9.64 -2.79
C LEU A 107 -9.89 8.90 -1.61
N ASN A 108 -9.15 7.94 -1.02
CA ASN A 108 -9.55 7.32 0.22
C ASN A 108 -9.43 8.31 1.38
N ARG A 109 -10.37 8.28 2.31
CA ARG A 109 -10.36 9.16 3.49
C ARG A 109 -9.37 8.62 4.52
N GLY A 110 -8.67 9.53 5.19
CA GLY A 110 -7.73 9.16 6.25
C GLY A 110 -8.40 8.38 7.41
N GLU A 111 -9.64 8.70 7.72
CA GLU A 111 -10.46 8.01 8.75
C GLU A 111 -10.60 6.49 8.50
N GLU A 112 -10.50 6.02 7.25
CA GLU A 112 -10.56 4.60 6.90
C GLU A 112 -9.32 3.82 7.38
N PHE A 113 -8.24 4.52 7.71
CA PHE A 113 -6.96 3.92 8.12
C PHE A 113 -6.67 4.05 9.63
N GLY A 114 -7.54 4.67 10.38
CA GLY A 114 -7.43 4.84 11.82
C GLY A 114 -7.86 6.23 12.29
N ILE A 115 -7.89 6.39 13.62
CA ILE A 115 -8.27 7.64 14.30
C ILE A 115 -7.04 8.49 14.54
#